data_4c5812f6c2d07dc9c892774fae1d13fa
#
_entry.id   4c5812f6c2d07dc9c892774fae1d13fa
#
_cell.length_a   1.000
_cell.length_b   1.000
_cell.length_c   1.000
_cell.angle_alpha   90.00
_cell.angle_beta   90.00
_cell.angle_gamma   90.00
#
_symmetry.space_group_name_H-M   'P 1'
#
loop_
_entity.id
_entity.type
_entity.pdbx_description
1 polymer ?
#
loop_
_entity_poly.entity_id
_entity_poly.type
_entity_poly.pdbx_seq_one_letter_code
_entity_poly.pdbx_strand_id
1 'polypeptide(L)'
;MKKAVLAVLIAAFVTAVIYAVPINGETEIYNKVVRLHVIANSDSEEDQALKLAVRDAILEKVSSATENCSSREEAEDVISSMLPEIVKQAEKTLRDNGSEYHVSALIGKENYPTREYGDIRLPAGNYSSLRVMIGKAEGKNWWCVLFPPLCTGTAKPDDTLVAAGFTPGEVRILTDSESPEYTLKFRILEIFGSLFS
;
A
#
# COMPACT_ATOMS: atom_id res chain seq x y z
N MET A 1 23.92 43.55 11.81
CA MET A 1 22.80 43.27 10.91
C MET A 1 23.12 42.16 9.90
N LYS A 2 24.17 42.22 9.07
CA LYS A 2 24.47 41.16 8.03
C LYS A 2 24.68 39.76 8.62
N LYS A 3 25.35 39.62 9.77
CA LYS A 3 25.57 38.31 10.42
C LYS A 3 24.26 37.71 10.98
N ALA A 4 23.35 38.52 11.47
CA ALA A 4 22.04 38.04 11.97
C ALA A 4 21.14 37.60 10.79
N VAL A 5 21.12 38.32 9.68
CA VAL A 5 20.39 37.92 8.48
C VAL A 5 20.94 36.62 7.91
N LEU A 6 22.25 36.47 7.85
CA LEU A 6 22.88 35.23 7.37
C LEU A 6 22.51 34.03 8.27
N ALA A 7 22.52 34.21 9.60
CA ALA A 7 22.12 33.15 10.53
C ALA A 7 20.65 32.71 10.35
N VAL A 8 19.74 33.67 10.11
CA VAL A 8 18.32 33.37 9.82
C VAL A 8 18.16 32.62 8.50
N LEU A 9 18.91 33.02 7.47
CA LEU A 9 18.85 32.35 6.17
C LEU A 9 19.40 30.91 6.26
N ILE A 10 20.48 30.70 7.01
CA ILE A 10 21.03 29.35 7.23
C ILE A 10 20.03 28.51 8.02
N ALA A 11 19.43 29.04 9.08
CA ALA A 11 18.41 28.33 9.85
C ALA A 11 17.20 27.96 8.99
N ALA A 12 16.68 28.89 8.16
CA ALA A 12 15.58 28.63 7.25
C ALA A 12 15.94 27.57 6.20
N PHE A 13 17.15 27.60 5.65
CA PHE A 13 17.64 26.61 4.69
C PHE A 13 17.77 25.23 5.33
N VAL A 14 18.36 25.15 6.52
CA VAL A 14 18.49 23.87 7.26
C VAL A 14 17.13 23.31 7.60
N THR A 15 16.18 24.15 8.01
CA THR A 15 14.81 23.73 8.27
C THR A 15 14.15 23.19 7.00
N ALA A 16 14.28 23.91 5.87
CA ALA A 16 13.74 23.46 4.59
C ALA A 16 14.34 22.12 4.14
N VAL A 17 15.65 21.89 4.33
CA VAL A 17 16.31 20.62 4.01
C VAL A 17 15.81 19.50 4.92
N ILE A 18 15.62 19.73 6.22
CA ILE A 18 15.08 18.72 7.15
C ILE A 18 13.67 18.31 6.77
N TYR A 19 12.82 19.26 6.34
CA TYR A 19 11.46 18.96 5.85
C TYR A 19 11.42 18.33 4.47
N ALA A 20 12.46 18.51 3.66
CA ALA A 20 12.55 17.93 2.30
C ALA A 20 13.11 16.49 2.30
N VAL A 21 13.74 16.05 3.39
CA VAL A 21 14.24 14.67 3.52
C VAL A 21 13.09 13.77 3.99
N PRO A 22 12.60 12.84 3.16
CA PRO A 22 11.58 11.89 3.60
C PRO A 22 12.14 11.07 4.79
N ILE A 23 11.32 10.91 5.82
CA ILE A 23 11.65 10.05 6.97
C ILE A 23 11.74 8.63 6.43
N ASN A 24 12.94 8.05 6.43
CA ASN A 24 13.33 6.86 5.70
C ASN A 24 12.52 5.57 5.97
N GLY A 25 11.61 5.54 6.95
CA GLY A 25 10.77 4.37 7.25
C GLY A 25 9.59 4.18 6.30
N GLU A 26 8.93 5.25 5.86
CA GLU A 26 7.74 5.13 4.99
C GLU A 26 8.10 4.70 3.57
N THR A 27 9.24 5.16 3.03
CA THR A 27 9.69 4.82 1.67
C THR A 27 9.98 3.33 1.51
N GLU A 28 10.41 2.65 2.55
CA GLU A 28 10.66 1.21 2.53
C GLU A 28 9.37 0.41 2.56
N ILE A 29 8.31 0.88 3.25
CA ILE A 29 6.99 0.24 3.31
C ILE A 29 6.40 0.09 1.91
N TYR A 30 6.46 1.14 1.06
CA TYR A 30 5.93 1.09 -0.31
C TYR A 30 6.62 0.02 -1.17
N ASN A 31 7.87 -0.26 -0.88
CA ASN A 31 8.68 -1.25 -1.60
C ASN A 31 8.43 -2.70 -1.12
N LYS A 32 7.63 -2.91 -0.08
CA LYS A 32 7.36 -4.25 0.48
C LYS A 32 5.92 -4.72 0.24
N VAL A 33 5.11 -3.92 -0.46
CA VAL A 33 3.67 -4.14 -0.61
C VAL A 33 3.26 -4.20 -2.07
N VAL A 34 2.43 -5.18 -2.43
CA VAL A 34 1.64 -5.19 -3.67
C VAL A 34 0.17 -4.96 -3.31
N ARG A 35 -0.43 -3.92 -3.90
CA ARG A 35 -1.82 -3.53 -3.66
C ARG A 35 -2.76 -4.18 -4.69
N LEU A 36 -4.06 -4.19 -4.37
CA LEU A 36 -5.14 -4.54 -5.30
C LEU A 36 -6.08 -3.34 -5.42
N HIS A 37 -6.42 -3.01 -6.65
CA HIS A 37 -7.43 -2.01 -6.98
C HIS A 37 -8.44 -2.62 -7.95
N VAL A 38 -9.69 -2.82 -7.50
CA VAL A 38 -10.78 -3.29 -8.34
C VAL A 38 -11.77 -2.15 -8.57
N ILE A 39 -12.08 -1.87 -9.83
CA ILE A 39 -12.99 -0.80 -10.25
C ILE A 39 -14.24 -1.42 -10.83
N ALA A 40 -15.41 -1.09 -10.28
CA ALA A 40 -16.68 -1.55 -10.79
C ALA A 40 -17.05 -0.89 -12.13
N ASN A 41 -17.92 -1.54 -12.91
CA ASN A 41 -18.45 -0.95 -14.13
C ASN A 41 -19.21 0.36 -13.86
N SER A 42 -20.06 0.40 -12.82
CA SER A 42 -20.80 1.58 -12.39
C SER A 42 -21.06 1.57 -10.86
N ASP A 43 -21.80 2.56 -10.37
CA ASP A 43 -22.19 2.66 -8.95
C ASP A 43 -23.51 1.94 -8.62
N SER A 44 -24.11 1.19 -9.55
CA SER A 44 -25.29 0.40 -9.27
C SER A 44 -25.01 -0.67 -8.20
N GLU A 45 -26.01 -1.05 -7.43
CA GLU A 45 -25.88 -2.08 -6.39
C GLU A 45 -25.43 -3.42 -6.99
N GLU A 46 -25.92 -3.76 -8.19
CA GLU A 46 -25.54 -4.95 -8.93
C GLU A 46 -24.04 -4.92 -9.30
N ASP A 47 -23.55 -3.85 -9.91
CA ASP A 47 -22.15 -3.71 -10.29
C ASP A 47 -21.22 -3.69 -9.06
N GLN A 48 -21.68 -3.12 -7.96
CA GLN A 48 -20.93 -3.16 -6.71
C GLN A 48 -20.86 -4.58 -6.12
N ALA A 49 -21.92 -5.37 -6.20
CA ALA A 49 -21.92 -6.78 -5.81
C ALA A 49 -21.02 -7.63 -6.71
N LEU A 50 -21.07 -7.43 -8.02
CA LEU A 50 -20.19 -8.09 -9.00
C LEU A 50 -18.70 -7.78 -8.72
N LYS A 51 -18.37 -6.53 -8.43
CA LYS A 51 -17.02 -6.13 -8.03
C LYS A 51 -16.52 -6.90 -6.81
N LEU A 52 -17.37 -7.07 -5.79
CA LEU A 52 -16.99 -7.81 -4.58
C LEU A 52 -16.78 -9.30 -4.88
N ALA A 53 -17.61 -9.92 -5.70
CA ALA A 53 -17.42 -11.30 -6.13
C ALA A 53 -16.10 -11.48 -6.91
N VAL A 54 -15.79 -10.58 -7.84
CA VAL A 54 -14.53 -10.58 -8.60
C VAL A 54 -13.33 -10.38 -7.66
N ARG A 55 -13.41 -9.45 -6.72
CA ARG A 55 -12.37 -9.25 -5.69
C ARG A 55 -12.07 -10.53 -4.95
N ASP A 56 -13.09 -11.21 -4.44
CA ASP A 56 -12.92 -12.43 -3.63
C ASP A 56 -12.27 -13.56 -4.43
N ALA A 57 -12.71 -13.77 -5.68
CA ALA A 57 -12.11 -14.75 -6.57
C ALA A 57 -10.64 -14.46 -6.92
N ILE A 58 -10.27 -13.17 -7.05
CA ILE A 58 -8.88 -12.75 -7.29
C ILE A 58 -8.05 -12.93 -6.03
N LEU A 59 -8.55 -12.54 -4.86
CA LEU A 59 -7.85 -12.70 -3.58
C LEU A 59 -7.53 -14.15 -3.30
N GLU A 60 -8.48 -15.06 -3.48
CA GLU A 60 -8.29 -16.50 -3.30
C GLU A 60 -7.18 -17.03 -4.23
N LYS A 61 -7.28 -16.70 -5.53
CA LYS A 61 -6.32 -17.18 -6.54
C LYS A 61 -4.91 -16.63 -6.31
N VAL A 62 -4.77 -15.34 -6.04
CA VAL A 62 -3.48 -14.69 -5.85
C VAL A 62 -2.85 -15.08 -4.52
N SER A 63 -3.63 -15.16 -3.43
CA SER A 63 -3.09 -15.58 -2.12
C SER A 63 -2.46 -16.97 -2.19
N SER A 64 -3.12 -17.92 -2.85
CA SER A 64 -2.56 -19.26 -3.04
C SER A 64 -1.26 -19.27 -3.86
N ALA A 65 -1.18 -18.41 -4.88
CA ALA A 65 0.01 -18.35 -5.74
C ALA A 65 1.19 -17.63 -5.09
N THR A 66 0.93 -16.68 -4.20
CA THR A 66 1.96 -15.88 -3.52
C THR A 66 2.32 -16.36 -2.11
N GLU A 67 1.74 -17.49 -1.67
CA GLU A 67 1.91 -18.03 -0.32
C GLU A 67 3.39 -18.25 0.05
N ASN A 68 4.21 -18.68 -0.91
CA ASN A 68 5.63 -18.97 -0.71
C ASN A 68 6.55 -17.80 -1.11
N CYS A 69 6.01 -16.64 -1.50
CA CYS A 69 6.82 -15.47 -1.82
C CYS A 69 7.38 -14.85 -0.53
N SER A 70 8.67 -14.54 -0.55
CA SER A 70 9.39 -13.91 0.57
C SER A 70 9.66 -12.43 0.35
N SER A 71 9.36 -11.91 -0.85
CA SER A 71 9.54 -10.50 -1.19
C SER A 71 8.42 -9.96 -2.08
N ARG A 72 8.28 -8.64 -2.10
CA ARG A 72 7.34 -7.96 -3.01
C ARG A 72 7.67 -8.25 -4.48
N GLU A 73 8.94 -8.26 -4.83
CA GLU A 73 9.41 -8.51 -6.19
C GLU A 73 8.97 -9.89 -6.67
N GLU A 74 9.19 -10.93 -5.87
CA GLU A 74 8.71 -12.29 -6.19
C GLU A 74 7.19 -12.34 -6.36
N ALA A 75 6.45 -11.72 -5.45
CA ALA A 75 4.99 -11.66 -5.54
C ALA A 75 4.53 -10.91 -6.80
N GLU A 76 5.18 -9.79 -7.15
CA GLU A 76 4.89 -9.00 -8.34
C GLU A 76 5.15 -9.79 -9.64
N ASP A 77 6.25 -10.54 -9.70
CA ASP A 77 6.59 -11.40 -10.84
C ASP A 77 5.57 -12.54 -10.99
N VAL A 78 5.19 -13.20 -9.90
CA VAL A 78 4.13 -14.23 -9.89
C VAL A 78 2.82 -13.64 -10.39
N ILE A 79 2.36 -12.54 -9.82
CA ILE A 79 1.09 -11.89 -10.20
C ILE A 79 1.14 -11.44 -11.68
N SER A 80 2.27 -10.89 -12.13
CA SER A 80 2.45 -10.47 -13.53
C SER A 80 2.32 -11.64 -14.50
N SER A 81 2.89 -12.78 -14.18
CA SER A 81 2.79 -13.99 -15.00
C SER A 81 1.37 -14.55 -15.06
N MET A 82 0.57 -14.29 -14.03
CA MET A 82 -0.81 -14.77 -13.89
C MET A 82 -1.87 -13.82 -14.47
N LEU A 83 -1.50 -12.65 -14.99
CA LEU A 83 -2.50 -11.67 -15.49
C LEU A 83 -3.55 -12.28 -16.43
N PRO A 84 -3.21 -13.14 -17.43
CA PRO A 84 -4.22 -13.77 -18.29
C PRO A 84 -5.20 -14.66 -17.53
N GLU A 85 -4.70 -15.37 -16.51
CA GLU A 85 -5.53 -16.25 -15.66
C GLU A 85 -6.40 -15.45 -14.68
N ILE A 86 -5.91 -14.33 -14.17
CA ILE A 86 -6.67 -13.41 -13.32
C ILE A 86 -7.85 -12.84 -14.11
N VAL A 87 -7.61 -12.37 -15.34
CA VAL A 87 -8.69 -11.88 -16.23
C VAL A 87 -9.71 -12.97 -16.49
N LYS A 88 -9.25 -14.17 -16.87
CA LYS A 88 -10.14 -15.32 -17.15
C LYS A 88 -10.98 -15.70 -15.93
N GLN A 89 -10.38 -15.70 -14.72
CA GLN A 89 -11.10 -15.98 -13.49
C GLN A 89 -12.13 -14.90 -13.17
N ALA A 90 -11.77 -13.63 -13.32
CA ALA A 90 -12.67 -12.51 -13.11
C ALA A 90 -13.87 -12.56 -14.05
N GLU A 91 -13.64 -12.76 -15.35
CA GLU A 91 -14.72 -12.90 -16.34
C GLU A 91 -15.59 -14.15 -16.11
N LYS A 92 -14.97 -15.27 -15.66
CA LYS A 92 -15.76 -16.44 -15.25
C LYS A 92 -16.67 -16.09 -14.08
N THR A 93 -16.15 -15.43 -13.05
CA THR A 93 -16.95 -14.99 -11.88
C THR A 93 -18.10 -14.09 -12.30
N LEU A 94 -17.88 -13.16 -13.25
CA LEU A 94 -18.94 -12.30 -13.78
C LEU A 94 -20.02 -13.11 -14.50
N ARG A 95 -19.65 -14.05 -15.37
CA ARG A 95 -20.62 -14.94 -16.06
C ARG A 95 -21.41 -15.79 -15.09
N ASP A 96 -20.77 -16.37 -14.08
CA ASP A 96 -21.42 -17.18 -13.04
C ASP A 96 -22.46 -16.36 -12.24
N ASN A 97 -22.32 -15.02 -12.23
CA ASN A 97 -23.25 -14.06 -11.63
C ASN A 97 -24.13 -13.31 -12.64
N GLY A 98 -24.25 -13.83 -13.88
CA GLY A 98 -25.18 -13.32 -14.89
C GLY A 98 -24.71 -12.07 -15.65
N SER A 99 -23.41 -11.74 -15.61
CA SER A 99 -22.84 -10.57 -16.28
C SER A 99 -21.84 -10.98 -17.37
N GLU A 100 -21.87 -10.27 -18.51
CA GLU A 100 -20.96 -10.46 -19.63
C GLU A 100 -19.92 -9.34 -19.78
N TYR A 101 -19.66 -8.58 -18.73
CA TYR A 101 -18.65 -7.53 -18.77
C TYR A 101 -17.26 -8.09 -19.04
N HIS A 102 -16.51 -7.41 -19.90
CA HIS A 102 -15.09 -7.67 -20.08
C HIS A 102 -14.29 -7.14 -18.90
N VAL A 103 -13.19 -7.83 -18.61
CA VAL A 103 -12.23 -7.43 -17.56
C VAL A 103 -10.90 -7.12 -18.20
N SER A 104 -10.29 -6.05 -17.79
CA SER A 104 -8.88 -5.78 -18.05
C SER A 104 -8.10 -5.71 -16.74
N ALA A 105 -6.87 -6.22 -16.77
CA ALA A 105 -5.99 -6.20 -15.61
C ALA A 105 -4.58 -5.77 -16.01
N LEU A 106 -3.95 -4.99 -15.16
CA LEU A 106 -2.55 -4.58 -15.34
C LEU A 106 -1.88 -4.44 -13.97
N ILE A 107 -0.56 -4.64 -13.95
CA ILE A 107 0.26 -4.34 -12.79
C ILE A 107 1.12 -3.10 -13.07
N GLY A 108 1.27 -2.22 -12.09
CA GLY A 108 2.03 -0.99 -12.23
C GLY A 108 2.03 -0.14 -10.98
N LYS A 109 2.69 1.00 -11.05
CA LYS A 109 2.72 1.95 -9.92
C LYS A 109 1.45 2.80 -9.89
N GLU A 110 0.89 2.97 -8.69
CA GLU A 110 -0.33 3.72 -8.45
C GLU A 110 -0.28 4.46 -7.11
N ASN A 111 -0.80 5.68 -7.08
CA ASN A 111 -0.89 6.47 -5.86
C ASN A 111 -2.13 6.06 -5.05
N TYR A 112 -1.89 5.73 -3.80
CA TYR A 112 -2.93 5.39 -2.83
C TYR A 112 -3.02 6.44 -1.72
N PRO A 113 -4.23 6.77 -1.26
CA PRO A 113 -4.38 7.49 -0.01
C PRO A 113 -4.06 6.57 1.17
N THR A 114 -3.88 7.14 2.37
CA THR A 114 -3.79 6.37 3.61
C THR A 114 -5.04 5.49 3.76
N ARG A 115 -4.84 4.20 4.09
CA ARG A 115 -5.89 3.22 4.27
C ARG A 115 -5.61 2.35 5.49
N GLU A 116 -6.70 1.99 6.19
CA GLU A 116 -6.68 1.10 7.35
C GLU A 116 -7.27 -0.26 6.98
N TYR A 117 -6.63 -1.33 7.46
CA TYR A 117 -7.00 -2.72 7.25
C TYR A 117 -6.92 -3.43 8.61
N GLY A 118 -8.04 -3.46 9.36
CA GLY A 118 -8.03 -3.85 10.76
C GLY A 118 -7.10 -2.93 11.56
N ASP A 119 -6.12 -3.53 12.23
CA ASP A 119 -5.16 -2.79 13.05
C ASP A 119 -3.95 -2.26 12.25
N ILE A 120 -3.92 -2.49 10.92
CA ILE A 120 -2.82 -2.04 10.07
C ILE A 120 -3.21 -0.76 9.34
N ARG A 121 -2.36 0.25 9.42
CA ARG A 121 -2.49 1.52 8.70
C ARG A 121 -1.38 1.67 7.65
N LEU A 122 -1.73 1.57 6.38
CA LEU A 122 -0.80 1.84 5.28
C LEU A 122 -0.82 3.33 4.92
N PRO A 123 0.34 4.00 4.90
CA PRO A 123 0.44 5.42 4.56
C PRO A 123 0.07 5.70 3.11
N ALA A 124 -0.26 6.96 2.82
CA ALA A 124 -0.44 7.41 1.44
C ALA A 124 0.89 7.34 0.68
N GLY A 125 0.87 6.83 -0.55
CA GLY A 125 2.10 6.71 -1.33
C GLY A 125 1.93 6.00 -2.67
N ASN A 126 3.05 5.81 -3.36
CA ASN A 126 3.11 5.17 -4.68
C ASN A 126 3.49 3.69 -4.53
N TYR A 127 2.51 2.80 -4.67
CA TYR A 127 2.64 1.36 -4.49
C TYR A 127 2.65 0.61 -5.81
N SER A 128 3.26 -0.58 -5.83
CA SER A 128 2.96 -1.58 -6.86
C SER A 128 1.52 -2.06 -6.67
N SER A 129 0.74 -2.12 -7.75
CA SER A 129 -0.69 -2.39 -7.72
C SER A 129 -1.14 -3.24 -8.89
N LEU A 130 -1.87 -4.32 -8.60
CA LEU A 130 -2.72 -4.99 -9.56
C LEU A 130 -4.03 -4.20 -9.68
N ARG A 131 -4.25 -3.57 -10.83
CA ARG A 131 -5.50 -2.88 -11.15
C ARG A 131 -6.38 -3.77 -12.01
N VAL A 132 -7.61 -3.98 -11.58
CA VAL A 132 -8.63 -4.78 -12.29
C VAL A 132 -9.82 -3.89 -12.59
N MET A 133 -10.15 -3.77 -13.86
CA MET A 133 -11.19 -2.88 -14.38
C MET A 133 -12.31 -3.72 -14.98
N ILE A 134 -13.53 -3.56 -14.48
CA ILE A 134 -14.73 -4.27 -14.92
C ILE A 134 -15.55 -3.36 -15.82
N GLY A 135 -15.84 -3.80 -17.03
CA GLY A 135 -16.64 -3.05 -18.00
C GLY A 135 -16.05 -1.68 -18.29
N LYS A 136 -16.80 -0.60 -18.03
CA LYS A 136 -16.37 0.80 -18.24
C LYS A 136 -15.43 1.33 -17.16
N ALA A 137 -15.37 0.66 -16.01
CA ALA A 137 -14.56 1.07 -14.86
C ALA A 137 -14.89 2.52 -14.37
N GLU A 138 -16.18 2.87 -14.36
CA GLU A 138 -16.67 4.20 -13.93
C GLU A 138 -17.25 4.19 -12.52
N GLY A 139 -17.30 3.01 -11.86
CA GLY A 139 -17.88 2.84 -10.53
C GLY A 139 -16.88 2.99 -9.38
N LYS A 140 -17.38 2.83 -8.15
CA LYS A 140 -16.59 2.93 -6.93
C LYS A 140 -15.48 1.90 -6.88
N ASN A 141 -14.35 2.35 -6.37
CA ASN A 141 -13.13 1.59 -6.18
C ASN A 141 -13.20 0.66 -4.96
N TRP A 142 -12.52 -0.49 -5.05
CA TRP A 142 -12.14 -1.31 -3.90
C TRP A 142 -10.63 -1.40 -3.81
N TRP A 143 -10.11 -1.20 -2.61
CA TRP A 143 -8.68 -1.15 -2.32
C TRP A 143 -8.30 -2.23 -1.32
N CYS A 144 -7.29 -3.02 -1.65
CA CYS A 144 -6.82 -4.11 -0.79
C CYS A 144 -5.30 -4.26 -0.84
N VAL A 145 -4.76 -5.28 -0.17
CA VAL A 145 -3.35 -5.65 -0.17
C VAL A 145 -3.24 -7.11 -0.57
N LEU A 146 -2.48 -7.40 -1.64
CA LEU A 146 -2.24 -8.74 -2.13
C LEU A 146 -1.02 -9.38 -1.47
N PHE A 147 0.04 -8.59 -1.28
CA PHE A 147 1.25 -9.02 -0.62
C PHE A 147 1.76 -7.93 0.32
N PRO A 148 2.07 -8.26 1.59
CA PRO A 148 1.62 -9.48 2.27
C PRO A 148 0.08 -9.60 2.33
N PRO A 149 -0.49 -10.82 2.51
CA PRO A 149 -1.94 -11.02 2.40
C PRO A 149 -2.68 -10.51 3.66
N LEU A 150 -2.89 -9.21 3.75
CA LEU A 150 -3.50 -8.55 4.91
C LEU A 150 -5.04 -8.54 4.88
N CYS A 151 -5.65 -8.84 3.73
CA CYS A 151 -7.11 -8.78 3.56
C CYS A 151 -7.82 -10.12 3.78
N THR A 152 -7.11 -11.21 4.00
CA THR A 152 -7.70 -12.56 4.14
C THR A 152 -8.02 -12.95 5.58
N GLY A 153 -7.59 -12.18 6.57
CA GLY A 153 -8.03 -12.32 7.98
C GLY A 153 -7.60 -13.58 8.72
N THR A 154 -6.75 -14.44 8.12
CA THR A 154 -6.44 -15.77 8.67
C THR A 154 -5.20 -15.83 9.56
N ALA A 155 -4.32 -14.83 9.51
CA ALA A 155 -3.10 -14.76 10.32
C ALA A 155 -3.05 -13.47 11.14
N LYS A 156 -2.25 -13.50 12.22
CA LYS A 156 -1.98 -12.26 12.96
C LYS A 156 -1.20 -11.31 12.06
N PRO A 157 -1.61 -10.03 12.00
CA PRO A 157 -0.98 -9.04 11.13
C PRO A 157 0.54 -8.95 11.31
N ASP A 158 1.03 -8.96 12.54
CA ASP A 158 2.45 -8.83 12.88
C ASP A 158 3.27 -9.99 12.31
N ASP A 159 2.81 -11.24 12.47
CA ASP A 159 3.50 -12.42 11.98
C ASP A 159 3.56 -12.41 10.43
N THR A 160 2.49 -11.97 9.78
CA THR A 160 2.39 -11.86 8.33
C THR A 160 3.36 -10.80 7.78
N LEU A 161 3.45 -9.65 8.43
CA LEU A 161 4.37 -8.57 8.05
C LEU A 161 5.84 -9.01 8.23
N VAL A 162 6.17 -9.64 9.37
CA VAL A 162 7.53 -10.13 9.62
C VAL A 162 7.94 -11.19 8.59
N ALA A 163 7.06 -12.13 8.25
CA ALA A 163 7.30 -13.14 7.22
C ALA A 163 7.54 -12.52 5.83
N ALA A 164 6.92 -11.39 5.53
CA ALA A 164 7.13 -10.61 4.30
C ALA A 164 8.34 -9.66 4.35
N GLY A 165 9.21 -9.79 5.34
CA GLY A 165 10.47 -9.06 5.44
C GLY A 165 10.35 -7.65 6.04
N PHE A 166 9.28 -7.34 6.77
CA PHE A 166 9.17 -6.10 7.53
C PHE A 166 10.02 -6.18 8.80
N THR A 167 10.74 -5.11 9.09
CA THR A 167 11.45 -4.97 10.37
C THR A 167 10.47 -4.70 11.52
N PRO A 168 10.83 -5.03 12.78
CA PRO A 168 9.98 -4.72 13.93
C PRO A 168 9.62 -3.23 14.05
N GLY A 169 10.48 -2.34 13.58
CA GLY A 169 10.22 -0.90 13.55
C GLY A 169 9.12 -0.52 12.53
N GLU A 170 9.14 -1.13 11.34
CA GLU A 170 8.13 -0.91 10.31
C GLU A 170 6.78 -1.52 10.72
N VAL A 171 6.78 -2.72 11.31
CA VAL A 171 5.55 -3.34 11.84
C VAL A 171 4.91 -2.39 12.85
N ARG A 172 5.67 -1.84 13.78
CA ARG A 172 5.18 -0.90 14.78
C ARG A 172 4.59 0.38 14.16
N ILE A 173 5.22 0.92 13.10
CA ILE A 173 4.69 2.09 12.37
C ILE A 173 3.32 1.77 11.74
N LEU A 174 3.12 0.54 11.31
CA LEU A 174 1.88 0.11 10.63
C LEU A 174 0.77 -0.26 11.62
N THR A 175 1.11 -0.74 12.82
CA THR A 175 0.15 -1.28 13.80
C THR A 175 -0.15 -0.31 14.95
N ASP A 176 0.70 0.70 15.22
CA ASP A 176 0.39 1.74 16.20
C ASP A 176 -0.74 2.64 15.67
N SER A 177 -1.95 2.38 16.17
CA SER A 177 -3.17 3.14 15.85
C SER A 177 -3.22 4.54 16.48
N GLU A 178 -2.36 4.84 17.44
CA GLU A 178 -2.13 6.21 17.88
C GLU A 178 -1.38 6.93 16.77
N SER A 179 -1.98 8.02 16.28
CA SER A 179 -1.37 8.93 15.30
C SER A 179 0.13 9.01 15.59
N PRO A 180 1.02 8.81 14.61
CA PRO A 180 2.42 9.03 14.88
C PRO A 180 2.51 10.46 15.43
N GLU A 181 2.65 10.61 16.73
CA GLU A 181 3.19 11.84 17.26
C GLU A 181 4.52 11.97 16.51
N TYR A 182 4.55 12.88 15.54
CA TYR A 182 5.79 13.36 14.96
C TYR A 182 6.55 13.95 16.15
N THR A 183 7.14 13.09 16.94
CA THR A 183 8.19 13.44 17.86
C THR A 183 9.32 13.89 16.93
N LEU A 184 9.26 15.14 16.54
CA LEU A 184 10.41 15.91 16.11
C LEU A 184 11.40 15.78 17.25
N LYS A 185 12.07 14.63 17.33
CA LYS A 185 13.30 14.52 18.10
C LYS A 185 14.24 15.48 17.43
N PHE A 186 14.32 16.67 18.02
CA PHE A 186 15.32 17.65 17.66
C PHE A 186 16.69 17.04 17.99
N ARG A 187 17.18 16.15 17.12
CA ARG A 187 18.55 15.63 17.18
C ARG A 187 19.57 16.78 17.29
N ILE A 188 19.20 17.95 16.79
CA ILE A 188 19.96 19.18 16.97
C ILE A 188 20.11 19.54 18.44
N LEU A 189 19.10 19.40 19.28
CA LEU A 189 19.20 19.67 20.72
C LEU A 189 20.05 18.61 21.45
N GLU A 190 20.05 17.35 21.02
CA GLU A 190 20.95 16.32 21.53
C GLU A 190 22.41 16.61 21.16
N ILE A 191 22.67 17.05 19.91
CA ILE A 191 24.00 17.43 19.44
C ILE A 191 24.49 18.68 20.17
N PHE A 192 23.65 19.69 20.36
CA PHE A 192 24.02 20.88 21.15
C PHE A 192 24.19 20.56 22.64
N GLY A 193 23.37 19.68 23.21
CA GLY A 193 23.55 19.23 24.60
C GLY A 193 24.89 18.51 24.83
N SER A 194 25.35 17.73 23.86
CA SER A 194 26.63 17.02 23.92
C SER A 194 27.87 17.90 23.66
N LEU A 195 27.68 19.08 23.02
CA LEU A 195 28.77 20.04 22.76
C LEU A 195 28.99 21.04 23.88
N PHE A 196 28.07 21.18 24.84
CA PHE A 196 28.12 22.13 25.96
C PHE A 196 28.09 21.46 27.35
N SER A 197 28.33 20.12 27.40
CA SER A 197 28.45 19.35 28.63
C SER A 197 29.92 18.98 28.97
#